data_0b8f2ce4d6bf6900e18942412c7a2b72
#
_entry.id   0b8f2ce4d6bf6900e18942412c7a2b72
#
_cell.length_a   1.000
_cell.length_b   1.000
_cell.length_c   1.000
_cell.angle_alpha   90.00
_cell.angle_beta   90.00
_cell.angle_gamma   90.00
#
_symmetry.space_group_name_H-M   'P 1'
#
loop_
_entity.id
_entity.type
_entity.pdbx_description
1 polymer ?
#
loop_
_entity_poly.entity_id
_entity_poly.type
_entity_poly.pdbx_seq_one_letter_code
_entity_poly.pdbx_strand_id
1 'polypeptide(L)'
;MNMQYFNTVRTLLFHTPYNDSAAPVFDFSAEHEYQRGLHFEQLALSEHYYMFMHKNILQSMHKLNHPVISSHTRNAIWYFLRSALRGYPEAEFKMGIGYLNGQLGLDRNYAKAERWLKKAAQDGHPDAKRCLYHAYSELAFS
;
A
#
# COMPACT_ATOMS: atom_id res chain seq x y z
N MET A 1 35.67 -8.24 3.68
CA MET A 1 34.41 -8.62 3.06
C MET A 1 34.02 -7.53 2.08
N ASN A 2 33.97 -7.89 0.79
CA ASN A 2 34.30 -7.00 -0.34
C ASN A 2 33.25 -5.92 -0.67
N MET A 3 33.69 -4.66 -0.63
CA MET A 3 33.00 -3.46 -1.16
C MET A 3 32.69 -3.53 -2.67
N GLN A 4 33.28 -4.46 -3.41
CA GLN A 4 33.07 -4.63 -4.85
C GLN A 4 31.71 -5.25 -5.20
N TYR A 5 31.14 -6.09 -4.34
CA TYR A 5 29.82 -6.69 -4.59
C TYR A 5 28.68 -5.68 -4.51
N PHE A 6 28.80 -4.68 -3.65
CA PHE A 6 27.78 -3.63 -3.53
C PHE A 6 27.70 -2.71 -4.75
N ASN A 7 28.82 -2.45 -5.40
CA ASN A 7 28.84 -1.62 -6.61
C ASN A 7 28.29 -2.35 -7.83
N THR A 8 28.48 -3.66 -7.94
CA THR A 8 27.98 -4.45 -9.08
C THR A 8 26.45 -4.57 -9.07
N VAL A 9 25.88 -4.76 -7.89
CA VAL A 9 24.40 -4.83 -7.72
C VAL A 9 23.75 -3.47 -7.99
N ARG A 10 24.41 -2.37 -7.59
CA ARG A 10 23.93 -1.01 -7.85
C ARG A 10 23.97 -0.66 -9.35
N THR A 11 24.95 -1.13 -10.08
CA THR A 11 25.09 -0.86 -11.53
C THR A 11 24.07 -1.67 -12.36
N LEU A 12 23.72 -2.87 -11.93
CA LEU A 12 22.71 -3.70 -12.61
C LEU A 12 21.25 -3.22 -12.38
N LEU A 13 21.00 -2.49 -11.29
CA LEU A 13 19.67 -2.02 -10.96
C LEU A 13 19.35 -0.60 -11.47
N PHE A 14 20.33 0.18 -11.93
CA PHE A 14 20.15 1.61 -12.23
C PHE A 14 20.73 2.07 -13.59
N HIS A 15 21.13 1.15 -14.48
CA HIS A 15 21.58 1.52 -15.82
C HIS A 15 20.54 1.13 -16.87
N THR A 16 19.46 1.90 -16.93
CA THR A 16 18.74 2.10 -18.19
C THR A 16 19.05 3.53 -18.66
N PRO A 17 19.54 3.75 -19.87
CA PRO A 17 19.73 5.09 -20.40
C PRO A 17 18.36 5.75 -20.51
N TYR A 18 18.19 6.86 -19.80
CA TYR A 18 17.02 7.73 -19.90
C TYR A 18 16.97 8.29 -21.33
N ASN A 19 15.97 7.84 -22.08
CA ASN A 19 15.68 8.36 -23.42
C ASN A 19 14.44 9.25 -23.31
N ASP A 20 14.63 10.56 -23.49
CA ASP A 20 13.67 11.66 -23.24
C ASP A 20 12.48 11.71 -24.22
N SER A 21 12.27 10.68 -25.03
CA SER A 21 11.20 10.62 -26.04
C SER A 21 10.30 9.38 -25.94
N ALA A 22 10.36 8.65 -24.82
CA ALA A 22 9.55 7.45 -24.65
C ALA A 22 8.21 7.78 -23.98
N ALA A 23 7.13 7.27 -24.59
CA ALA A 23 5.82 7.08 -23.96
C ALA A 23 5.98 6.52 -22.53
N PRO A 24 5.03 6.76 -21.61
CA PRO A 24 5.16 6.29 -20.24
C PRO A 24 5.51 4.81 -20.26
N VAL A 25 6.73 4.50 -19.86
CA VAL A 25 7.17 3.12 -19.68
C VAL A 25 6.35 2.61 -18.50
N PHE A 26 5.32 1.84 -18.80
CA PHE A 26 4.59 1.09 -17.78
C PHE A 26 5.62 0.26 -17.01
N ASP A 27 5.91 0.66 -15.80
CA ASP A 27 6.78 -0.11 -14.92
C ASP A 27 6.03 -1.36 -14.46
N PHE A 28 6.11 -2.43 -15.25
CA PHE A 28 5.53 -3.73 -14.94
C PHE A 28 5.93 -4.22 -13.54
N SER A 29 7.03 -3.71 -12.99
CA SER A 29 7.43 -4.04 -11.63
C SER A 29 6.54 -3.39 -10.58
N ALA A 30 6.01 -2.19 -10.83
CA ALA A 30 5.11 -1.50 -9.92
C ALA A 30 3.74 -2.20 -9.86
N GLU A 31 3.18 -2.57 -11.00
CA GLU A 31 1.96 -3.37 -11.07
C GLU A 31 2.13 -4.74 -10.40
N HIS A 32 3.23 -5.44 -10.67
CA HIS A 32 3.51 -6.72 -10.05
C HIS A 32 3.61 -6.61 -8.51
N GLU A 33 4.23 -5.55 -8.00
CA GLU A 33 4.25 -5.28 -6.56
C GLU A 33 2.85 -5.02 -6.01
N TYR A 34 2.01 -4.28 -6.73
CA TYR A 34 0.62 -4.08 -6.36
C TYR A 34 -0.16 -5.39 -6.26
N GLN A 35 -0.02 -6.27 -7.25
CA GLN A 35 -0.66 -7.60 -7.24
C GLN A 35 -0.19 -8.46 -6.05
N ARG A 36 1.09 -8.39 -5.69
CA ARG A 36 1.59 -9.04 -4.47
C ARG A 36 0.98 -8.44 -3.20
N GLY A 37 0.78 -7.13 -3.17
CA GLY A 37 0.07 -6.44 -2.10
C GLY A 37 -1.34 -6.97 -1.92
N LEU A 38 -2.10 -7.10 -3.02
CA LEU A 38 -3.46 -7.66 -3.02
C LEU A 38 -3.48 -9.11 -2.53
N HIS A 39 -2.53 -9.93 -2.96
CA HIS A 39 -2.41 -11.30 -2.48
C HIS A 39 -2.24 -11.38 -0.96
N PHE A 40 -1.32 -10.58 -0.39
CA PHE A 40 -1.12 -10.55 1.05
C PHE A 40 -2.31 -9.94 1.81
N GLU A 41 -3.01 -8.99 1.23
CA GLU A 41 -4.25 -8.45 1.79
C GLU A 41 -5.33 -9.54 1.89
N GLN A 42 -5.51 -10.35 0.86
CA GLN A 42 -6.44 -11.48 0.87
C GLN A 42 -6.07 -12.52 1.94
N LEU A 43 -4.79 -12.82 2.10
CA LEU A 43 -4.33 -13.72 3.16
C LEU A 43 -4.63 -13.15 4.55
N ALA A 44 -4.42 -11.86 4.75
CA ALA A 44 -4.74 -11.18 6.01
C ALA A 44 -6.25 -11.23 6.33
N LEU A 45 -7.09 -11.02 5.31
CA LEU A 45 -8.55 -11.10 5.46
C LEU A 45 -9.02 -12.52 5.79
N SER A 46 -8.45 -13.54 5.14
CA SER A 46 -8.78 -14.94 5.41
C SER A 46 -8.35 -15.36 6.81
N GLU A 47 -7.17 -14.92 7.27
CA GLU A 47 -6.69 -15.13 8.63
C GLU A 47 -7.62 -14.49 9.67
N HIS A 48 -8.03 -13.24 9.42
CA HIS A 48 -8.97 -12.52 10.28
C HIS A 48 -10.33 -13.22 10.35
N TYR A 49 -10.86 -13.67 9.22
CA TYR A 49 -12.11 -14.42 9.15
C TYR A 49 -12.02 -15.74 9.93
N TYR A 50 -10.93 -16.49 9.75
CA TYR A 50 -10.67 -17.73 10.49
C TYR A 50 -10.63 -17.48 12.00
N MET A 51 -9.91 -16.46 12.45
CA MET A 51 -9.82 -16.08 13.86
C MET A 51 -11.17 -15.64 14.41
N PHE A 52 -11.98 -14.92 13.63
CA PHE A 52 -13.33 -14.53 14.03
C PHE A 52 -14.27 -15.74 14.23
N MET A 53 -14.25 -16.69 13.29
CA MET A 53 -15.09 -17.89 13.35
C MET A 53 -14.70 -18.82 14.50
N HIS A 54 -13.42 -18.86 14.87
CA HIS A 54 -12.90 -19.72 15.95
C HIS A 54 -12.67 -18.98 17.28
N LYS A 55 -13.14 -17.74 17.40
CA LYS A 55 -12.96 -16.88 18.58
C LYS A 55 -13.35 -17.58 19.90
N ASN A 56 -14.43 -18.35 19.89
CA ASN A 56 -14.92 -19.05 21.08
C ASN A 56 -13.98 -20.16 21.55
N ILE A 57 -13.21 -20.76 20.63
CA ILE A 57 -12.24 -21.82 20.93
C ILE A 57 -10.92 -21.21 21.38
N LEU A 58 -10.50 -20.11 20.76
CA LEU A 58 -9.22 -19.46 21.01
C LEU A 58 -9.24 -18.53 22.23
N GLN A 59 -10.43 -18.09 22.68
CA GLN A 59 -10.59 -17.23 23.87
C GLN A 59 -10.13 -17.92 25.16
N SER A 60 -10.08 -19.25 25.17
CA SER A 60 -9.47 -20.04 26.26
C SER A 60 -7.95 -20.02 26.27
N MET A 61 -7.31 -19.70 25.15
CA MET A 61 -5.86 -19.86 24.98
C MET A 61 -5.06 -18.56 24.93
N HIS A 62 -5.70 -17.40 24.68
CA HIS A 62 -4.96 -16.14 24.50
C HIS A 62 -5.50 -14.97 25.31
N LYS A 63 -4.80 -14.69 26.41
CA LYS A 63 -4.87 -13.45 27.20
C LYS A 63 -4.02 -12.33 26.52
N LEU A 64 -3.98 -12.26 25.20
CA LEU A 64 -3.19 -11.27 24.47
C LEU A 64 -4.12 -10.23 23.84
N ASN A 65 -4.32 -9.14 24.58
CA ASN A 65 -5.20 -8.01 24.27
C ASN A 65 -4.51 -6.98 23.35
N HIS A 66 -3.62 -7.37 22.44
CA HIS A 66 -3.09 -6.48 21.43
C HIS A 66 -3.56 -6.88 20.03
N PRO A 67 -4.06 -5.91 19.21
CA PRO A 67 -4.26 -6.16 17.80
C PRO A 67 -2.87 -6.34 17.16
N VAL A 68 -2.40 -7.57 17.15
CA VAL A 68 -1.17 -7.91 16.44
C VAL A 68 -1.47 -7.76 14.97
N ILE A 69 -0.95 -6.70 14.37
CA ILE A 69 -0.97 -6.54 12.91
C ILE A 69 -0.31 -7.80 12.34
N SER A 70 -1.09 -8.58 11.57
CA SER A 70 -0.62 -9.83 11.03
C SER A 70 0.60 -9.61 10.11
N SER A 71 1.44 -10.62 9.98
CA SER A 71 2.57 -10.55 9.04
C SER A 71 2.10 -10.31 7.62
N HIS A 72 0.94 -10.85 7.24
CA HIS A 72 0.32 -10.65 5.94
C HIS A 72 -0.10 -9.19 5.74
N THR A 73 -0.72 -8.55 6.74
CA THR A 73 -1.07 -7.13 6.69
C THR A 73 0.18 -6.25 6.51
N ARG A 74 1.27 -6.51 7.26
CA ARG A 74 2.53 -5.76 7.10
C ARG A 74 3.12 -5.93 5.70
N ASN A 75 3.10 -7.14 5.16
CA ASN A 75 3.57 -7.42 3.80
C ASN A 75 2.71 -6.70 2.76
N ALA A 76 1.38 -6.71 2.92
CA ALA A 76 0.47 -5.99 2.02
C ALA A 76 0.80 -4.50 1.97
N ILE A 77 0.92 -3.84 3.12
CA ILE A 77 1.29 -2.41 3.20
C ILE A 77 2.63 -2.16 2.51
N TRP A 78 3.62 -3.00 2.78
CA TRP A 78 4.97 -2.84 2.22
C TRP A 78 4.97 -2.91 0.69
N TYR A 79 4.25 -3.87 0.10
CA TYR A 79 4.12 -4.00 -1.34
C TYR A 79 3.30 -2.85 -1.96
N PHE A 80 2.19 -2.44 -1.34
CA PHE A 80 1.43 -1.28 -1.80
C PHE A 80 2.26 -0.01 -1.75
N LEU A 81 3.01 0.22 -0.68
CA LEU A 81 3.87 1.40 -0.56
C LEU A 81 4.96 1.41 -1.63
N ARG A 82 5.61 0.27 -1.88
CA ARG A 82 6.65 0.18 -2.94
C ARG A 82 6.08 0.48 -4.32
N SER A 83 4.93 -0.09 -4.64
CA SER A 83 4.23 0.15 -5.88
C SER A 83 3.82 1.63 -6.03
N ALA A 84 3.26 2.21 -4.96
CA ALA A 84 2.86 3.62 -4.92
C ALA A 84 4.05 4.58 -5.07
N LEU A 85 5.20 4.27 -4.46
CA LEU A 85 6.43 5.06 -4.61
C LEU A 85 6.99 5.03 -6.05
N ARG A 86 6.62 4.05 -6.84
CA ARG A 86 6.95 3.94 -8.26
C ARG A 86 5.90 4.57 -9.18
N GLY A 87 4.88 5.20 -8.61
CA GLY A 87 3.87 5.94 -9.36
C GLY A 87 2.76 5.07 -9.94
N TYR A 88 2.44 3.92 -9.34
CA TYR A 88 1.30 3.11 -9.77
C TYR A 88 0.01 3.68 -9.16
N PRO A 89 -0.93 4.21 -9.98
CA PRO A 89 -2.05 5.00 -9.48
C PRO A 89 -2.98 4.24 -8.53
N GLU A 90 -3.21 2.95 -8.79
CA GLU A 90 -4.05 2.10 -7.95
C GLU A 90 -3.42 1.86 -6.57
N ALA A 91 -2.10 1.73 -6.51
CA ALA A 91 -1.38 1.58 -5.25
C ALA A 91 -1.38 2.89 -4.45
N GLU A 92 -1.21 4.03 -5.12
CA GLU A 92 -1.31 5.36 -4.51
C GLU A 92 -2.70 5.60 -3.93
N PHE A 93 -3.73 5.28 -4.70
CA PHE A 93 -5.12 5.34 -4.25
C PHE A 93 -5.35 4.42 -3.04
N LYS A 94 -4.86 3.17 -3.09
CA LYS A 94 -4.95 2.21 -1.99
C LYS A 94 -4.30 2.74 -0.71
N MET A 95 -3.11 3.34 -0.81
CA MET A 95 -2.44 3.99 0.33
C MET A 95 -3.23 5.19 0.85
N GLY A 96 -3.80 5.99 -0.04
CA GLY A 96 -4.65 7.11 0.30
C GLY A 96 -5.88 6.69 1.12
N ILE A 97 -6.63 5.71 0.63
CA ILE A 97 -7.79 5.15 1.34
C ILE A 97 -7.38 4.49 2.66
N GLY A 98 -6.25 3.79 2.68
CA GLY A 98 -5.71 3.18 3.89
C GLY A 98 -5.50 4.19 5.01
N TYR A 99 -4.88 5.33 4.72
CA TYR A 99 -4.71 6.42 5.69
C TYR A 99 -5.99 7.18 6.00
N LEU A 100 -6.92 7.30 5.04
CA LEU A 100 -8.19 8.00 5.24
C LEU A 100 -9.06 7.26 6.26
N ASN A 101 -9.17 5.95 6.11
CA ASN A 101 -10.09 5.12 6.87
C ASN A 101 -9.43 4.34 8.03
N GLY A 102 -8.10 4.38 8.14
CA GLY A 102 -7.37 3.56 9.10
C GLY A 102 -7.42 2.07 8.75
N GLN A 103 -7.35 1.74 7.46
CA GLN A 103 -7.36 0.35 6.98
C GLN A 103 -5.95 -0.23 6.91
N LEU A 104 -5.84 -1.54 6.72
CA LEU A 104 -4.56 -2.25 6.63
C LEU A 104 -3.68 -2.09 7.89
N GLY A 105 -4.25 -1.76 9.05
CA GLY A 105 -3.47 -1.49 10.25
C GLY A 105 -2.71 -0.17 10.23
N LEU A 106 -3.04 0.74 9.30
CA LEU A 106 -2.55 2.11 9.29
C LEU A 106 -3.40 2.98 10.23
N ASP A 107 -2.76 3.87 10.95
CA ASP A 107 -3.48 4.90 11.70
C ASP A 107 -4.11 5.92 10.75
N ARG A 108 -5.32 6.38 11.09
CA ARG A 108 -5.98 7.46 10.33
C ARG A 108 -5.11 8.70 10.30
N ASN A 109 -4.83 9.20 9.11
CA ASN A 109 -4.03 10.40 8.91
C ASN A 109 -4.46 11.13 7.63
N TYR A 110 -5.28 12.17 7.82
CA TYR A 110 -5.83 12.93 6.70
C TYR A 110 -4.77 13.60 5.83
N ALA A 111 -3.68 14.10 6.43
CA ALA A 111 -2.61 14.75 5.66
C ALA A 111 -1.85 13.76 4.76
N LYS A 112 -1.62 12.53 5.23
CA LYS A 112 -1.03 11.46 4.40
C LYS A 112 -2.02 10.97 3.35
N ALA A 113 -3.30 10.79 3.72
CA ALA A 113 -4.35 10.40 2.80
C ALA A 113 -4.46 11.39 1.64
N GLU A 114 -4.53 12.68 1.94
CA GLU A 114 -4.60 13.75 0.95
C GLU A 114 -3.43 13.71 -0.03
N ARG A 115 -2.20 13.55 0.46
CA ARG A 115 -1.00 13.49 -0.39
C ARG A 115 -1.07 12.33 -1.38
N TRP A 116 -1.42 11.14 -0.89
CA TRP A 116 -1.52 9.95 -1.74
C TRP A 116 -2.68 10.04 -2.73
N LEU A 117 -3.85 10.53 -2.30
CA LEU A 117 -5.01 10.71 -3.18
C LEU A 117 -4.77 11.78 -4.25
N LYS A 118 -4.07 12.89 -3.89
CA LYS A 118 -3.67 13.91 -4.88
C LYS A 118 -2.73 13.32 -5.93
N LYS A 119 -1.75 12.52 -5.49
CA LYS A 119 -0.82 11.86 -6.39
C LYS A 119 -1.55 10.88 -7.31
N ALA A 120 -2.39 10.00 -6.77
CA ALA A 120 -3.22 9.09 -7.57
C ALA A 120 -4.09 9.83 -8.60
N ALA A 121 -4.65 11.00 -8.22
CA ALA A 121 -5.44 11.80 -9.14
C ALA A 121 -4.61 12.44 -10.26
N GLN A 122 -3.36 12.81 -9.98
CA GLN A 122 -2.39 13.33 -10.96
C GLN A 122 -1.94 12.22 -11.91
N ASP A 123 -1.71 11.03 -11.40
CA ASP A 123 -1.25 9.86 -12.15
C ASP A 123 -2.42 9.10 -12.84
N GLY A 124 -3.65 9.68 -12.80
CA GLY A 124 -4.77 9.28 -13.63
C GLY A 124 -5.77 8.31 -12.99
N HIS A 125 -5.69 8.05 -11.67
CA HIS A 125 -6.69 7.20 -11.03
C HIS A 125 -8.09 7.83 -11.05
N PRO A 126 -9.12 7.15 -11.60
CA PRO A 126 -10.42 7.77 -11.90
C PRO A 126 -11.17 8.23 -10.65
N ASP A 127 -11.08 7.49 -9.55
CA ASP A 127 -11.85 7.74 -8.34
C ASP A 127 -11.15 8.65 -7.34
N ALA A 128 -9.86 8.95 -7.53
CA ALA A 128 -9.07 9.68 -6.55
C ALA A 128 -9.60 11.12 -6.33
N LYS A 129 -9.99 11.82 -7.38
CA LYS A 129 -10.58 13.17 -7.29
C LYS A 129 -11.92 13.16 -6.53
N ARG A 130 -12.76 12.17 -6.81
CA ARG A 130 -14.04 12.01 -6.12
C ARG A 130 -13.84 11.74 -4.64
N CYS A 131 -12.89 10.86 -4.31
CA CYS A 131 -12.55 10.54 -2.93
C CYS A 131 -12.03 11.77 -2.15
N LEU A 132 -11.16 12.58 -2.76
CA LEU A 132 -10.70 13.82 -2.17
C LEU A 132 -11.86 14.80 -1.89
N TYR A 133 -12.76 14.96 -2.83
CA TYR A 133 -13.92 15.84 -2.65
C TYR A 133 -14.77 15.39 -1.46
N HIS A 134 -15.07 14.10 -1.33
CA HIS A 134 -15.83 13.58 -0.19
C HIS A 134 -15.09 13.77 1.13
N ALA A 135 -13.78 13.48 1.18
CA ALA A 135 -12.98 13.66 2.38
C ALA A 135 -12.95 15.13 2.86
N TYR A 136 -12.88 16.08 1.94
CA TYR A 136 -12.95 17.51 2.28
C TYR A 136 -14.35 17.93 2.75
N SER A 137 -15.42 17.42 2.14
CA SER A 137 -16.77 17.73 2.56
C SER A 137 -17.06 17.22 3.98
N GLU A 138 -16.61 16.01 4.32
CA GLU A 138 -16.76 15.47 5.68
C GLU A 138 -16.02 16.30 6.73
N LEU A 139 -14.80 16.77 6.41
CA LEU A 139 -14.02 17.62 7.31
C LEU A 139 -14.61 19.03 7.49
N ALA A 140 -15.32 19.54 6.47
CA ALA A 140 -15.92 20.87 6.53
C ALA A 140 -17.21 20.90 7.38
N PHE A 141 -17.85 19.74 7.61
CA PHE A 141 -19.10 19.61 8.35
C PHE A 141 -18.94 18.90 9.70
N SER A 142 -17.72 18.53 10.09
CA SER A 142 -17.41 17.94 11.40
C SER A 142 -16.88 18.99 12.38
#